data_d37dde43027dce674998d5b72728a595
#
_entry.id   d37dde43027dce674998d5b72728a595
#
_cell.length_a   1.000
_cell.length_b   1.000
_cell.length_c   1.000
_cell.angle_alpha   90.00
_cell.angle_beta   90.00
_cell.angle_gamma   90.00
#
_symmetry.space_group_name_H-M   'P 1'
#
loop_
_entity.id
_entity.type
_entity.pdbx_description
1 polymer ?
#
loop_
_entity_poly.entity_id
_entity_poly.type
_entity_poly.pdbx_seq_one_letter_code
_entity_poly.pdbx_strand_id
1 'polypeptide(L)'
;MYKRQVSISPNACVIVEEKPRFMCVSDILRYNTDSTKEILRQEQEIRLKELNEAWHQASLEKIFIENRIYLSIEDSETWEEVLGTIDRELQPFASRLRAPITRDDLVRLTEIKIKRISKFDAFKADQHIRQLEEDIEQTQKNLNQLTKFTIRWFEALRKKYGAAYPRKTEISSFGSVNRAQVAVANETLYI
;
A
#
# COMPACT_ATOMS: atom_id res chain seq x y z
N MET A 1 -23.65 -43.66 27.97
CA MET A 1 -23.94 -42.24 28.34
C MET A 1 -23.21 -41.25 27.41
N TYR A 2 -23.55 -41.28 26.13
CA TYR A 2 -22.91 -40.40 25.09
C TYR A 2 -23.97 -39.54 24.39
N LYS A 3 -25.05 -39.18 25.10
CA LYS A 3 -26.19 -38.45 24.52
C LYS A 3 -25.94 -36.96 24.19
N ARG A 4 -24.71 -36.42 24.43
CA ARG A 4 -24.35 -35.02 24.15
C ARG A 4 -23.22 -34.86 23.16
N GLN A 5 -22.79 -35.93 22.51
CA GLN A 5 -21.81 -35.83 21.45
C GLN A 5 -22.53 -35.48 20.15
N VAL A 6 -22.17 -34.34 19.58
CA VAL A 6 -22.67 -33.89 18.26
C VAL A 6 -21.53 -33.97 17.29
N SER A 7 -21.72 -34.68 16.19
CA SER A 7 -20.80 -34.68 15.07
C SER A 7 -21.17 -33.52 14.15
N ILE A 8 -20.23 -32.61 13.94
CA ILE A 8 -20.41 -31.47 13.04
C ILE A 8 -19.47 -31.68 11.86
N SER A 9 -20.04 -31.76 10.66
CA SER A 9 -19.28 -31.82 9.40
C SER A 9 -19.43 -30.49 8.69
N PRO A 10 -18.47 -29.56 8.87
CA PRO A 10 -18.54 -28.26 8.19
C PRO A 10 -18.20 -28.41 6.71
N ASN A 11 -19.10 -27.95 5.84
CA ASN A 11 -18.85 -27.77 4.42
C ASN A 11 -18.68 -26.27 4.14
N ALA A 12 -17.44 -25.83 3.92
CA ALA A 12 -17.16 -24.46 3.59
C ALA A 12 -17.24 -24.25 2.07
N CYS A 13 -18.21 -23.47 1.63
CA CYS A 13 -18.34 -23.02 0.25
C CYS A 13 -17.89 -21.57 0.15
N VAL A 14 -16.91 -21.29 -0.70
CA VAL A 14 -16.37 -19.94 -0.95
C VAL A 14 -16.49 -19.60 -2.42
N ILE A 15 -16.58 -18.30 -2.73
CA ILE A 15 -16.58 -17.82 -4.10
C ILE A 15 -15.13 -17.51 -4.50
N VAL A 16 -14.65 -18.21 -5.53
CA VAL A 16 -13.34 -18.04 -6.13
C VAL A 16 -13.53 -17.76 -7.61
N GLU A 17 -13.05 -16.62 -8.10
CA GLU A 17 -13.23 -16.20 -9.51
C GLU A 17 -14.69 -16.31 -9.97
N GLU A 18 -15.59 -15.73 -9.17
CA GLU A 18 -17.05 -15.70 -9.39
C GLU A 18 -17.75 -17.08 -9.40
N LYS A 19 -17.03 -18.15 -9.02
CA LYS A 19 -17.57 -19.51 -8.98
C LYS A 19 -17.57 -20.07 -7.56
N PRO A 20 -18.63 -20.77 -7.13
CA PRO A 20 -18.65 -21.43 -5.85
C PRO A 20 -17.69 -22.63 -5.86
N ARG A 21 -16.82 -22.70 -4.84
CA ARG A 21 -15.91 -23.84 -4.60
C ARG A 21 -16.02 -24.31 -3.15
N PHE A 22 -16.07 -25.62 -3.00
CA PHE A 22 -15.97 -26.26 -1.68
C PHE A 22 -14.50 -26.47 -1.35
N MET A 23 -14.07 -25.90 -0.23
CA MET A 23 -12.66 -25.94 0.17
C MET A 23 -12.56 -26.27 1.66
N CYS A 24 -11.46 -26.91 2.07
CA CYS A 24 -11.18 -27.05 3.49
C CYS A 24 -10.66 -25.72 4.08
N VAL A 25 -10.74 -25.57 5.40
CA VAL A 25 -10.34 -24.32 6.09
C VAL A 25 -8.89 -23.95 5.78
N SER A 26 -7.98 -24.93 5.71
CA SER A 26 -6.57 -24.70 5.41
C SER A 26 -6.37 -24.12 4.00
N ASP A 27 -7.15 -24.59 3.02
CA ASP A 27 -7.06 -24.09 1.64
C ASP A 27 -7.66 -22.71 1.52
N ILE A 28 -8.75 -22.41 2.25
CA ILE A 28 -9.32 -21.06 2.33
C ILE A 28 -8.30 -20.09 2.91
N LEU A 29 -7.61 -20.45 3.99
CA LEU A 29 -6.58 -19.61 4.61
C LEU A 29 -5.40 -19.37 3.65
N ARG A 30 -4.95 -20.44 2.95
CA ARG A 30 -3.88 -20.33 1.95
C ARG A 30 -4.29 -19.39 0.82
N TYR A 31 -5.46 -19.61 0.23
CA TYR A 31 -5.99 -18.77 -0.84
C TYR A 31 -6.08 -17.29 -0.42
N ASN A 32 -6.66 -17.02 0.76
CA ASN A 32 -6.75 -15.64 1.27
C ASN A 32 -5.38 -15.01 1.53
N THR A 33 -4.40 -15.79 2.02
CA THR A 33 -3.05 -15.29 2.27
C THR A 33 -2.35 -14.94 0.95
N ASP A 34 -2.46 -15.80 -0.05
CA ASP A 34 -1.87 -15.58 -1.37
C ASP A 34 -2.53 -14.40 -2.09
N SER A 35 -3.86 -14.31 -2.03
CA SER A 35 -4.64 -13.18 -2.56
C SER A 35 -4.26 -11.86 -1.87
N THR A 36 -4.14 -11.85 -0.54
CA THR A 36 -3.72 -10.66 0.21
C THR A 36 -2.30 -10.23 -0.18
N LYS A 37 -1.37 -11.18 -0.32
CA LYS A 37 -0.01 -10.88 -0.77
C LYS A 37 0.01 -10.24 -2.15
N GLU A 38 -0.83 -10.73 -3.06
CA GLU A 38 -0.94 -10.17 -4.41
C GLU A 38 -1.53 -8.76 -4.41
N ILE A 39 -2.58 -8.51 -3.61
CA ILE A 39 -3.15 -7.17 -3.44
C ILE A 39 -2.11 -6.20 -2.85
N LEU A 40 -1.37 -6.62 -1.82
CA LEU A 40 -0.31 -5.82 -1.23
C LEU A 40 0.83 -5.51 -2.23
N ARG A 41 1.14 -6.45 -3.15
CA ARG A 41 2.08 -6.20 -4.24
C ARG A 41 1.60 -5.08 -5.16
N GLN A 42 0.35 -5.18 -5.63
CA GLN A 42 -0.26 -4.18 -6.51
C GLN A 42 -0.36 -2.81 -5.84
N GLU A 43 -0.71 -2.77 -4.56
CA GLU A 43 -0.74 -1.52 -3.76
C GLU A 43 0.65 -0.86 -3.72
N GLN A 44 1.70 -1.64 -3.47
CA GLN A 44 3.06 -1.10 -3.44
C GLN A 44 3.55 -0.66 -4.83
N GLU A 45 3.14 -1.33 -5.90
CA GLU A 45 3.45 -0.93 -7.28
C GLU A 45 2.80 0.40 -7.66
N ILE A 46 1.51 0.55 -7.34
CA ILE A 46 0.77 1.81 -7.55
C ILE A 46 1.43 2.94 -6.74
N ARG A 47 1.71 2.69 -5.46
CA ARG A 47 2.38 3.67 -4.59
C ARG A 47 3.74 4.08 -5.12
N LEU A 48 4.53 3.13 -5.62
CA LEU A 48 5.83 3.41 -6.22
C LEU A 48 5.71 4.33 -7.44
N LYS A 49 4.70 4.10 -8.28
CA LYS A 49 4.40 4.95 -9.43
C LYS A 49 4.04 6.36 -8.99
N GLU A 50 3.10 6.52 -8.07
CA GLU A 50 2.67 7.81 -7.53
C GLU A 50 3.83 8.59 -6.89
N LEU A 51 4.69 7.91 -6.12
CA LEU A 51 5.87 8.52 -5.51
C LEU A 51 6.90 8.99 -6.55
N ASN A 52 7.12 8.22 -7.62
CA ASN A 52 8.02 8.64 -8.71
C ASN A 52 7.44 9.81 -9.50
N GLU A 53 6.14 9.86 -9.74
CA GLU A 53 5.46 11.01 -10.36
C GLU A 53 5.57 12.26 -9.48
N ALA A 54 5.34 12.13 -8.17
CA ALA A 54 5.46 13.21 -7.21
C ALA A 54 6.91 13.74 -7.13
N TRP A 55 7.90 12.84 -7.11
CA TRP A 55 9.31 13.19 -7.13
C TRP A 55 9.68 13.94 -8.41
N HIS A 56 9.23 13.44 -9.57
CA HIS A 56 9.48 14.06 -10.86
C HIS A 56 8.94 15.49 -10.90
N GLN A 57 7.71 15.67 -10.46
CA GLN A 57 7.05 16.99 -10.41
C GLN A 57 7.72 17.95 -9.43
N ALA A 58 8.07 17.49 -8.22
CA ALA A 58 8.77 18.32 -7.24
C ALA A 58 10.16 18.75 -7.74
N SER A 59 10.86 17.87 -8.46
CA SER A 59 12.16 18.17 -9.08
C SER A 59 12.04 19.17 -10.22
N LEU A 60 11.05 19.00 -11.09
CA LEU A 60 10.78 19.97 -12.18
C LEU A 60 10.40 21.35 -11.63
N GLU A 61 9.51 21.42 -10.64
CA GLU A 61 9.13 22.68 -10.00
C GLU A 61 10.34 23.38 -9.38
N LYS A 62 11.20 22.63 -8.67
CA LYS A 62 12.41 23.16 -8.09
C LYS A 62 13.33 23.76 -9.17
N ILE A 63 13.62 23.01 -10.25
CA ILE A 63 14.47 23.44 -11.35
C ILE A 63 13.89 24.71 -12.01
N PHE A 64 12.57 24.71 -12.28
CA PHE A 64 11.86 25.82 -12.93
C PHE A 64 11.97 27.13 -12.12
N ILE A 65 11.81 27.05 -10.78
CA ILE A 65 11.87 28.24 -9.92
C ILE A 65 13.29 28.66 -9.63
N GLU A 66 14.23 27.77 -9.30
CA GLU A 66 15.61 28.11 -8.98
C GLU A 66 16.36 28.70 -10.15
N ASN A 67 16.13 28.20 -11.36
CA ASN A 67 16.74 28.73 -12.57
C ASN A 67 15.97 29.90 -13.19
N ARG A 68 14.87 30.34 -12.54
CA ARG A 68 14.04 31.47 -12.98
C ARG A 68 13.49 31.31 -14.40
N ILE A 69 13.23 30.10 -14.84
CA ILE A 69 12.73 29.81 -16.20
C ILE A 69 11.41 30.53 -16.46
N TYR A 70 10.63 30.83 -15.41
CA TYR A 70 9.40 31.61 -15.51
C TYR A 70 9.62 33.06 -16.02
N LEU A 71 10.87 33.62 -15.99
CA LEU A 71 11.16 34.94 -16.57
C LEU A 71 11.35 34.87 -18.09
N SER A 72 11.85 33.75 -18.60
CA SER A 72 12.09 33.56 -20.03
C SER A 72 10.81 33.46 -20.87
N ILE A 73 9.65 33.37 -20.23
CA ILE A 73 8.36 33.30 -20.89
C ILE A 73 7.68 34.66 -21.08
N GLU A 74 8.18 35.72 -20.46
CA GLU A 74 7.57 37.06 -20.55
C GLU A 74 7.49 37.59 -21.98
N ASP A 75 8.45 37.25 -22.83
CA ASP A 75 8.56 37.73 -24.22
C ASP A 75 7.85 36.79 -25.23
N SER A 76 7.19 35.72 -24.75
CA SER A 76 6.52 34.75 -25.62
C SER A 76 5.11 35.23 -25.99
N GLU A 77 4.81 35.33 -27.29
CA GLU A 77 3.52 35.80 -27.79
C GLU A 77 2.46 34.68 -27.89
N THR A 78 2.91 33.45 -28.06
CA THR A 78 2.01 32.31 -28.27
C THR A 78 2.18 31.21 -27.21
N TRP A 79 1.13 30.47 -26.96
CA TRP A 79 1.14 29.34 -26.00
C TRP A 79 2.19 28.27 -26.36
N GLU A 80 2.35 27.98 -27.64
CA GLU A 80 3.32 26.98 -28.11
C GLU A 80 4.77 27.49 -27.92
N GLU A 81 5.02 28.78 -28.06
CA GLU A 81 6.30 29.38 -27.76
C GLU A 81 6.62 29.33 -26.27
N VAL A 82 5.64 29.57 -25.40
CA VAL A 82 5.78 29.41 -23.95
C VAL A 82 6.24 28.00 -23.63
N LEU A 83 5.52 26.98 -24.10
CA LEU A 83 5.88 25.57 -23.83
C LEU A 83 7.25 25.22 -24.45
N GLY A 84 7.52 25.64 -25.65
CA GLY A 84 8.81 25.42 -26.34
C GLY A 84 10.00 26.08 -25.63
N THR A 85 9.80 27.26 -25.04
CA THR A 85 10.83 27.96 -24.27
C THR A 85 11.11 27.21 -22.95
N ILE A 86 10.07 26.82 -22.23
CA ILE A 86 10.21 26.02 -20.99
C ILE A 86 10.92 24.69 -21.27
N ASP A 87 10.52 23.98 -22.31
CA ASP A 87 11.15 22.72 -22.68
C ASP A 87 12.64 22.89 -22.97
N ARG A 88 12.98 23.87 -23.80
CA ARG A 88 14.38 24.18 -24.17
C ARG A 88 15.23 24.49 -22.93
N GLU A 89 14.71 25.28 -22.01
CA GLU A 89 15.42 25.69 -20.79
C GLU A 89 15.55 24.52 -19.77
N LEU A 90 14.65 23.55 -19.81
CA LEU A 90 14.71 22.37 -18.97
C LEU A 90 15.64 21.28 -19.53
N GLN A 91 15.90 21.22 -20.84
CA GLN A 91 16.73 20.19 -21.47
C GLN A 91 18.13 20.01 -20.82
N PRO A 92 18.87 21.04 -20.40
CA PRO A 92 20.15 20.87 -19.71
C PRO A 92 20.04 20.08 -18.38
N PHE A 93 18.86 20.07 -17.79
CA PHE A 93 18.56 19.38 -16.51
C PHE A 93 17.90 18.02 -16.69
N ALA A 94 17.54 17.63 -17.91
CA ALA A 94 16.86 16.36 -18.21
C ALA A 94 17.61 15.13 -17.67
N SER A 95 18.96 15.19 -17.66
CA SER A 95 19.80 14.10 -17.10
C SER A 95 19.65 13.91 -15.58
N ARG A 96 19.10 14.87 -14.86
CA ARG A 96 18.84 14.79 -13.41
C ARG A 96 17.46 14.22 -13.08
N LEU A 97 16.61 14.09 -14.09
CA LEU A 97 15.24 13.57 -13.94
C LEU A 97 15.21 12.05 -14.17
N ARG A 98 14.24 11.39 -13.55
CA ARG A 98 14.05 9.92 -13.68
C ARG A 98 13.17 9.54 -14.88
N ALA A 99 12.42 10.49 -15.41
CA ALA A 99 11.52 10.30 -16.55
C ALA A 99 11.69 11.43 -17.55
N PRO A 100 11.35 11.22 -18.83
CA PRO A 100 11.36 12.29 -19.83
C PRO A 100 10.31 13.34 -19.49
N ILE A 101 10.59 14.60 -19.85
CA ILE A 101 9.66 15.71 -19.69
C ILE A 101 8.53 15.56 -20.69
N THR A 102 7.30 15.63 -20.21
CA THR A 102 6.10 15.52 -21.03
C THR A 102 5.46 16.89 -21.24
N ARG A 103 4.60 17.00 -22.27
CA ARG A 103 3.82 18.23 -22.51
C ARG A 103 2.95 18.60 -21.29
N ASP A 104 2.38 17.58 -20.63
CA ASP A 104 1.55 17.79 -19.44
C ASP A 104 2.37 18.37 -18.27
N ASP A 105 3.62 17.96 -18.13
CA ASP A 105 4.53 18.54 -17.12
C ASP A 105 4.79 20.01 -17.40
N LEU A 106 5.03 20.37 -18.67
CA LEU A 106 5.22 21.76 -19.07
C LEU A 106 3.97 22.61 -18.76
N VAL A 107 2.78 22.11 -19.09
CA VAL A 107 1.52 22.80 -18.77
C VAL A 107 1.38 23.01 -17.26
N ARG A 108 1.64 22.00 -16.45
CA ARG A 108 1.57 22.11 -14.98
C ARG A 108 2.54 23.14 -14.42
N LEU A 109 3.73 23.30 -15.01
CA LEU A 109 4.68 24.33 -14.59
C LEU A 109 4.15 25.74 -14.83
N THR A 110 3.40 25.98 -15.90
CA THR A 110 2.76 27.28 -16.18
C THR A 110 1.62 27.63 -15.23
N GLU A 111 1.01 26.62 -14.60
CA GLU A 111 -0.09 26.79 -13.62
C GLU A 111 0.42 27.12 -12.20
N ILE A 112 1.74 27.19 -12.00
CA ILE A 112 2.32 27.52 -10.70
C ILE A 112 1.97 28.97 -10.33
N LYS A 113 1.30 29.11 -9.17
CA LYS A 113 0.89 30.43 -8.68
C LYS A 113 2.10 31.30 -8.32
N ILE A 114 2.07 32.56 -8.69
CA ILE A 114 3.13 33.56 -8.36
C ILE A 114 3.45 33.58 -6.86
N LYS A 115 2.43 33.43 -6.00
CA LYS A 115 2.63 33.29 -4.54
C LYS A 115 3.53 32.12 -4.17
N ARG A 116 3.54 31.04 -4.94
CA ARG A 116 4.38 29.86 -4.69
C ARG A 116 5.82 30.15 -5.12
N ILE A 117 6.00 30.82 -6.23
CA ILE A 117 7.30 31.27 -6.72
C ILE A 117 7.94 32.28 -5.74
N SER A 118 7.20 33.32 -5.30
CA SER A 118 7.72 34.36 -4.41
C SER A 118 8.01 33.86 -2.97
N LYS A 119 7.39 32.77 -2.55
CA LYS A 119 7.61 32.14 -1.23
C LYS A 119 8.35 30.81 -1.33
N PHE A 120 9.03 30.59 -2.44
CA PHE A 120 9.78 29.36 -2.63
C PHE A 120 10.94 29.28 -1.64
N ASP A 121 11.03 28.18 -0.96
CA ASP A 121 12.07 27.85 -0.01
C ASP A 121 12.81 26.61 -0.52
N ALA A 122 13.98 26.84 -1.10
CA ALA A 122 14.80 25.78 -1.68
C ALA A 122 15.13 24.67 -0.66
N PHE A 123 15.37 25.05 0.59
CA PHE A 123 15.66 24.08 1.65
C PHE A 123 14.48 23.13 1.93
N LYS A 124 13.26 23.67 1.97
CA LYS A 124 12.05 22.85 2.15
C LYS A 124 11.76 21.98 0.92
N ALA A 125 12.02 22.50 -0.27
CA ALA A 125 11.91 21.72 -1.50
C ALA A 125 12.88 20.54 -1.50
N ASP A 126 14.14 20.75 -1.10
CA ASP A 126 15.13 19.69 -0.95
C ASP A 126 14.75 18.66 0.10
N GLN A 127 14.25 19.10 1.25
CA GLN A 127 13.75 18.18 2.27
C GLN A 127 12.59 17.32 1.75
N HIS A 128 11.67 17.92 1.00
CA HIS A 128 10.54 17.20 0.43
C HIS A 128 11.00 16.17 -0.61
N ILE A 129 11.92 16.54 -1.50
CA ILE A 129 12.49 15.63 -2.50
C ILE A 129 13.21 14.47 -1.82
N ARG A 130 14.02 14.71 -0.79
CA ARG A 130 14.69 13.65 -0.01
C ARG A 130 13.69 12.71 0.66
N GLN A 131 12.62 13.25 1.23
CA GLN A 131 11.57 12.41 1.84
C GLN A 131 10.91 11.50 0.80
N LEU A 132 10.64 12.02 -0.39
CA LEU A 132 10.12 11.21 -1.50
C LEU A 132 11.12 10.13 -1.92
N GLU A 133 12.41 10.43 -1.94
CA GLU A 133 13.46 9.43 -2.23
C GLU A 133 13.52 8.31 -1.20
N GLU A 134 13.43 8.65 0.08
CA GLU A 134 13.36 7.66 1.18
C GLU A 134 12.12 6.78 1.07
N ASP A 135 10.97 7.39 0.77
CA ASP A 135 9.71 6.66 0.60
C ASP A 135 9.73 5.72 -0.62
N ILE A 136 10.34 6.16 -1.72
CA ILE A 136 10.58 5.34 -2.93
C ILE A 136 11.47 4.15 -2.58
N GLU A 137 12.60 4.39 -1.90
CA GLU A 137 13.51 3.32 -1.50
C GLU A 137 12.83 2.32 -0.56
N GLN A 138 12.07 2.81 0.40
CA GLN A 138 11.33 1.95 1.33
C GLN A 138 10.27 1.11 0.61
N THR A 139 9.53 1.71 -0.34
CA THR A 139 8.52 1.01 -1.14
C THR A 139 9.19 -0.05 -2.03
N GLN A 140 10.32 0.27 -2.64
CA GLN A 140 11.11 -0.69 -3.43
C GLN A 140 11.63 -1.85 -2.58
N LYS A 141 12.10 -1.59 -1.35
CA LYS A 141 12.48 -2.64 -0.39
C LYS A 141 11.30 -3.54 -0.03
N ASN A 142 10.11 -2.98 0.15
CA ASN A 142 8.90 -3.75 0.44
C ASN A 142 8.55 -4.68 -0.73
N LEU A 143 8.64 -4.20 -1.98
CA LEU A 143 8.43 -5.01 -3.18
C LEU A 143 9.48 -6.13 -3.30
N ASN A 144 10.76 -5.82 -3.11
CA ASN A 144 11.84 -6.79 -3.19
C ASN A 144 11.76 -7.86 -2.08
N GLN A 145 11.14 -7.53 -0.94
CA GLN A 145 10.95 -8.43 0.19
C GLN A 145 9.47 -8.63 0.52
N LEU A 146 8.64 -8.80 -0.51
CA LEU A 146 7.19 -8.83 -0.40
C LEU A 146 6.67 -9.83 0.66
N THR A 147 7.26 -11.01 0.75
CA THR A 147 6.85 -12.01 1.75
C THR A 147 7.07 -11.51 3.18
N LYS A 148 8.21 -10.87 3.46
CA LYS A 148 8.47 -10.28 4.77
C LYS A 148 7.55 -9.10 5.07
N PHE A 149 7.24 -8.30 4.05
CA PHE A 149 6.28 -7.20 4.15
C PHE A 149 4.88 -7.73 4.50
N THR A 150 4.42 -8.77 3.80
CA THR A 150 3.13 -9.41 4.06
C THR A 150 3.05 -10.01 5.47
N ILE A 151 4.11 -10.68 5.94
CA ILE A 151 4.17 -11.21 7.32
C ILE A 151 4.01 -10.08 8.34
N ARG A 152 4.77 -8.99 8.21
CA ARG A 152 4.66 -7.82 9.10
C ARG A 152 3.25 -7.20 9.07
N TRP A 153 2.61 -7.19 7.91
CA TRP A 153 1.24 -6.71 7.77
C TRP A 153 0.26 -7.58 8.58
N PHE A 154 0.36 -8.91 8.47
CA PHE A 154 -0.46 -9.83 9.27
C PHE A 154 -0.15 -9.74 10.78
N GLU A 155 1.10 -9.54 11.17
CA GLU A 155 1.49 -9.33 12.57
C GLU A 155 0.88 -8.04 13.13
N ALA A 156 0.89 -6.96 12.37
CA ALA A 156 0.24 -5.69 12.74
C ALA A 156 -1.28 -5.86 12.89
N LEU A 157 -1.91 -6.60 11.97
CA LEU A 157 -3.33 -6.93 12.03
C LEU A 157 -3.66 -7.75 13.29
N ARG A 158 -2.84 -8.78 13.59
CA ARG A 158 -2.97 -9.59 14.80
C ARG A 158 -2.82 -8.76 16.07
N LYS A 159 -1.83 -7.84 16.11
CA LYS A 159 -1.63 -6.95 17.26
C LYS A 159 -2.83 -6.02 17.49
N LYS A 160 -3.43 -5.51 16.41
CA LYS A 160 -4.57 -4.58 16.48
C LYS A 160 -5.87 -5.27 16.89
N TYR A 161 -6.15 -6.47 16.40
CA TYR A 161 -7.45 -7.12 16.52
C TYR A 161 -7.42 -8.44 17.29
N GLY A 162 -6.26 -9.09 17.46
CA GLY A 162 -6.14 -10.43 18.02
C GLY A 162 -6.68 -10.58 19.45
N ALA A 163 -6.58 -9.53 20.26
CA ALA A 163 -7.10 -9.53 21.63
C ALA A 163 -8.64 -9.67 21.70
N ALA A 164 -9.35 -9.14 20.68
CA ALA A 164 -10.81 -9.23 20.60
C ALA A 164 -11.30 -10.62 20.18
N TYR A 165 -10.44 -11.44 19.60
CA TYR A 165 -10.78 -12.77 19.08
C TYR A 165 -9.88 -13.86 19.66
N PRO A 166 -9.89 -14.10 20.98
CA PRO A 166 -9.09 -15.15 21.59
C PRO A 166 -9.58 -16.53 21.14
N ARG A 167 -8.65 -17.44 20.91
CA ARG A 167 -8.99 -18.83 20.60
C ARG A 167 -9.62 -19.48 21.81
N LYS A 168 -10.87 -19.93 21.68
CA LYS A 168 -11.63 -20.64 22.74
C LYS A 168 -11.71 -22.15 22.52
N THR A 169 -11.34 -22.63 21.33
CA THR A 169 -11.41 -24.05 20.99
C THR A 169 -10.17 -24.76 21.50
N GLU A 170 -10.37 -25.80 22.29
CA GLU A 170 -9.35 -26.74 22.74
C GLU A 170 -9.31 -27.95 21.79
N ILE A 171 -8.11 -28.37 21.41
CA ILE A 171 -7.91 -29.59 20.63
C ILE A 171 -7.47 -30.66 21.60
N SER A 172 -8.35 -31.61 21.88
CA SER A 172 -8.06 -32.76 22.75
C SER A 172 -8.47 -34.07 22.09
N SER A 173 -7.77 -35.14 22.42
CA SER A 173 -8.21 -36.50 22.02
C SER A 173 -9.23 -37.05 23.01
N PHE A 174 -10.16 -37.87 22.53
CA PHE A 174 -11.18 -38.49 23.38
C PHE A 174 -10.63 -39.29 24.57
N GLY A 175 -9.38 -39.76 24.50
CA GLY A 175 -8.74 -40.50 25.59
C GLY A 175 -8.35 -39.63 26.79
N SER A 176 -8.30 -38.27 26.61
CA SER A 176 -7.91 -37.31 27.66
C SER A 176 -9.10 -36.68 28.39
N VAL A 177 -10.34 -36.93 27.97
CA VAL A 177 -11.53 -36.41 28.64
C VAL A 177 -11.75 -37.20 29.93
N ASN A 178 -11.52 -36.57 31.06
CA ASN A 178 -11.67 -37.18 32.37
C ASN A 178 -13.16 -37.44 32.63
N ARG A 179 -13.56 -38.73 32.67
CA ARG A 179 -14.96 -39.17 32.85
C ARG A 179 -15.60 -38.59 34.10
N ALA A 180 -14.80 -38.30 35.14
CA ALA A 180 -15.27 -37.73 36.40
C ALA A 180 -15.78 -36.26 36.22
N GLN A 181 -15.13 -35.44 35.40
CA GLN A 181 -15.59 -34.08 35.15
C GLN A 181 -16.89 -33.98 34.38
N VAL A 182 -17.16 -34.94 33.49
CA VAL A 182 -18.42 -35.02 32.73
C VAL A 182 -19.59 -35.49 33.61
N ALA A 183 -19.33 -36.30 34.64
CA ALA A 183 -20.35 -36.75 35.59
C ALA A 183 -20.82 -35.62 36.53
N VAL A 184 -19.88 -34.80 37.03
CA VAL A 184 -20.19 -33.65 37.91
C VAL A 184 -21.06 -32.59 37.20
N ALA A 185 -20.82 -32.34 35.92
CA ALA A 185 -21.62 -31.39 35.15
C ALA A 185 -23.06 -31.83 34.88
N ASN A 186 -23.39 -33.12 35.07
CA ASN A 186 -24.75 -33.67 34.94
C ASN A 186 -25.59 -33.56 36.21
N GLU A 187 -24.97 -33.43 37.39
CA GLU A 187 -25.70 -33.30 38.67
C GLU A 187 -26.30 -31.91 38.86
N THR A 188 -25.70 -30.88 38.23
CA THR A 188 -26.15 -29.50 38.36
C THR A 188 -27.36 -29.12 37.46
N LEU A 189 -27.90 -30.06 36.68
CA LEU A 189 -29.01 -29.80 35.73
C LEU A 189 -30.38 -30.34 36.22
N TYR A 190 -30.48 -30.78 37.48
CA TYR A 190 -31.71 -31.36 38.05
C TYR A 190 -32.10 -30.76 39.42
N ILE A 191 -31.79 -29.47 39.64
CA ILE A 191 -32.33 -28.73 40.79
C ILE A 191 -33.21 -27.61 40.27
#